data_7c8fff68190a64b0b7677b3f124ed67d
#
_entry.id   7c8fff68190a64b0b7677b3f124ed67d
#
_cell.length_a   1.000
_cell.length_b   1.000
_cell.length_c   1.000
_cell.angle_alpha   90.00
_cell.angle_beta   90.00
_cell.angle_gamma   90.00
#
_symmetry.space_group_name_H-M   'P 1'
#
loop_
_entity.id
_entity.type
_entity.pdbx_description
1 polymer ?
#
loop_
_entity_poly.entity_id
_entity_poly.type
_entity_poly.pdbx_seq_one_letter_code
_entity_poly.pdbx_strand_id
1 'polypeptide(L)'
;MIVPVKPAHERSVADRLEAWAANPHETDAFPDDGTVQVLRLDELLVETDVFELAVDLGDDAAPATITDTMQDRLAGELVALLLDEIEAPNKQSHVVLLTHLGSLYPFSRASELLDELDRRNVQSTIGIPFPGSIYGGNLNFFGEDSRNYYPAHQIDGTIEGVHLQ
;
A
#
# COMPACT_ATOMS: atom_id res chain seq x y z
N MET A 1 -1.39 9.40 2.76
CA MET A 1 -0.42 10.12 1.91
C MET A 1 0.15 9.18 0.87
N ILE A 2 0.37 9.65 -0.37
CA ILE A 2 0.95 8.85 -1.45
C ILE A 2 2.18 9.56 -2.00
N VAL A 3 3.27 8.80 -2.19
CA VAL A 3 4.52 9.26 -2.81
C VAL A 3 4.80 8.41 -4.04
N PRO A 4 4.86 8.99 -5.25
CA PRO A 4 5.23 8.25 -6.44
C PRO A 4 6.66 7.71 -6.35
N VAL A 5 6.82 6.47 -6.78
CA VAL A 5 8.11 5.76 -6.84
C VAL A 5 8.23 5.10 -8.22
N LYS A 6 9.39 5.16 -8.84
CA LYS A 6 9.60 4.35 -10.06
C LYS A 6 9.45 2.87 -9.70
N PRO A 7 8.66 2.07 -10.44
CA PRO A 7 8.42 0.66 -10.11
C PRO A 7 9.71 -0.14 -9.87
N ALA A 8 10.77 0.14 -10.64
CA ALA A 8 12.08 -0.50 -10.49
C ALA A 8 12.76 -0.21 -9.13
N HIS A 9 12.30 0.77 -8.37
CA HIS A 9 12.88 1.17 -7.08
C HIS A 9 11.98 0.84 -5.89
N GLU A 10 10.81 0.26 -6.09
CA GLU A 10 9.86 -0.04 -5.03
C GLU A 10 10.51 -0.80 -3.88
N ARG A 11 11.23 -1.89 -4.19
CA ARG A 11 11.90 -2.72 -3.18
C ARG A 11 12.95 -1.93 -2.39
N SER A 12 13.80 -1.17 -3.09
CA SER A 12 14.84 -0.37 -2.42
C SER A 12 14.25 0.74 -1.54
N VAL A 13 13.09 1.28 -1.92
CA VAL A 13 12.34 2.24 -1.10
C VAL A 13 11.77 1.54 0.12
N ALA A 14 11.18 0.36 -0.03
CA ALA A 14 10.66 -0.43 1.08
C ALA A 14 11.77 -0.74 2.11
N ASP A 15 12.91 -1.29 1.67
CA ASP A 15 14.06 -1.60 2.52
C ASP A 15 14.54 -0.35 3.29
N ARG A 16 14.54 0.83 2.63
CA ARG A 16 14.97 2.09 3.26
C ARG A 16 13.97 2.61 4.29
N LEU A 17 12.68 2.46 4.01
CA LEU A 17 11.62 2.84 4.95
C LEU A 17 11.60 1.94 6.18
N GLU A 18 11.81 0.64 6.01
CA GLU A 18 11.97 -0.32 7.11
C GLU A 18 13.17 0.04 8.01
N ALA A 19 14.33 0.30 7.38
CA ALA A 19 15.52 0.72 8.13
C ALA A 19 15.30 2.04 8.88
N TRP A 20 14.61 3.02 8.27
CA TRP A 20 14.27 4.28 8.92
C TRP A 20 13.26 4.09 10.06
N ALA A 21 12.24 3.26 9.86
CA ALA A 21 11.22 3.00 10.86
C ALA A 21 11.77 2.34 12.14
N ALA A 22 12.90 1.62 12.03
CA ALA A 22 13.59 1.05 13.20
C ALA A 22 14.15 2.14 14.14
N ASN A 23 14.51 3.33 13.60
CA ASN A 23 15.07 4.44 14.36
C ASN A 23 14.55 5.80 13.83
N PRO A 24 13.25 6.10 13.88
CA PRO A 24 12.67 7.27 13.23
C PRO A 24 13.14 8.60 13.87
N HIS A 25 13.53 8.57 15.15
CA HIS A 25 14.00 9.75 15.91
C HIS A 25 15.44 10.15 15.61
N GLU A 26 16.19 9.40 14.80
CA GLU A 26 17.46 9.86 14.27
C GLU A 26 17.29 11.01 13.26
N THR A 27 16.06 11.25 12.83
CA THR A 27 15.71 12.35 11.93
C THR A 27 15.06 13.48 12.71
N ASP A 28 15.67 14.64 12.80
CA ASP A 28 15.17 15.83 13.52
C ASP A 28 13.77 16.29 13.08
N ALA A 29 13.32 15.84 11.93
CA ALA A 29 12.00 16.19 11.37
C ALA A 29 10.84 15.35 11.91
N PHE A 30 11.12 14.25 12.65
CA PHE A 30 10.07 13.38 13.17
C PHE A 30 9.68 13.77 14.59
N PRO A 31 8.36 13.89 14.92
CA PRO A 31 7.92 14.30 16.24
C PRO A 31 8.40 13.34 17.35
N ASP A 32 8.78 13.91 18.51
CA ASP A 32 9.29 13.12 19.67
C ASP A 32 8.29 12.09 20.19
N ASP A 33 6.98 12.37 20.07
CA ASP A 33 5.88 11.46 20.44
C ASP A 33 5.37 10.60 19.28
N GLY A 34 5.97 10.77 18.12
CA GLY A 34 5.63 10.02 16.91
C GLY A 34 6.06 8.56 16.99
N THR A 35 5.27 7.68 16.38
CA THR A 35 5.61 6.27 16.21
C THR A 35 5.43 5.87 14.74
N VAL A 36 6.28 4.98 14.25
CA VAL A 36 6.22 4.47 12.88
C VAL A 36 6.06 2.97 12.92
N GLN A 37 5.15 2.47 12.13
CA GLN A 37 4.97 1.03 11.87
C GLN A 37 5.06 0.79 10.37
N VAL A 38 5.77 -0.26 9.96
CA VAL A 38 5.80 -0.71 8.56
C VAL A 38 4.98 -1.98 8.47
N LEU A 39 4.04 -2.01 7.54
CA LEU A 39 3.25 -3.19 7.20
C LEU A 39 3.49 -3.55 5.73
N ARG A 40 3.81 -4.80 5.50
CA ARG A 40 4.14 -5.34 4.19
C ARG A 40 2.91 -5.96 3.56
N LEU A 41 2.48 -5.41 2.43
CA LEU A 41 1.28 -5.90 1.73
C LEU A 41 1.49 -7.28 1.11
N ASP A 42 2.72 -7.64 0.74
CA ASP A 42 3.04 -8.98 0.23
C ASP A 42 2.94 -10.06 1.32
N GLU A 43 3.21 -9.73 2.57
CA GLU A 43 3.03 -10.63 3.72
C GLU A 43 1.54 -10.79 4.07
N LEU A 44 0.79 -9.69 4.13
CA LEU A 44 -0.66 -9.73 4.38
C LEU A 44 -1.44 -10.42 3.25
N LEU A 45 -0.97 -10.29 2.00
CA LEU A 45 -1.61 -10.92 0.85
C LEU A 45 -1.73 -12.44 1.01
N VAL A 46 -0.66 -13.09 1.47
CA VAL A 46 -0.62 -14.56 1.60
C VAL A 46 -1.50 -15.08 2.74
N GLU A 47 -1.96 -14.21 3.64
CA GLU A 47 -2.85 -14.53 4.74
C GLU A 47 -4.34 -14.38 4.37
N THR A 48 -4.65 -13.88 3.16
CA THR A 48 -6.04 -13.72 2.71
C THR A 48 -6.65 -15.04 2.24
N ASP A 49 -7.95 -15.25 2.52
CA ASP A 49 -8.72 -16.38 1.99
C ASP A 49 -8.72 -16.39 0.46
N VAL A 50 -8.70 -15.20 -0.15
CA VAL A 50 -8.64 -15.02 -1.61
C VAL A 50 -7.35 -15.60 -2.19
N PHE A 51 -6.21 -15.38 -1.53
CA PHE A 51 -4.92 -15.92 -1.96
C PHE A 51 -4.89 -17.44 -1.81
N GLU A 52 -5.36 -17.99 -0.70
CA GLU A 52 -5.46 -19.43 -0.48
C GLU A 52 -6.32 -20.09 -1.57
N LEU A 53 -7.49 -19.51 -1.88
CA LEU A 53 -8.35 -20.00 -2.95
C LEU A 53 -7.66 -19.92 -4.33
N ALA A 54 -6.90 -18.86 -4.62
CA ALA A 54 -6.17 -18.72 -5.86
C ALA A 54 -5.09 -19.80 -6.02
N VAL A 55 -4.39 -20.14 -4.95
CA VAL A 55 -3.39 -21.21 -4.92
C VAL A 55 -4.04 -22.57 -5.12
N ASP A 56 -5.18 -22.83 -4.49
CA ASP A 56 -5.91 -24.12 -4.60
C ASP A 56 -6.48 -24.35 -6.01
N LEU A 57 -6.91 -23.29 -6.69
CA LEU A 57 -7.39 -23.37 -8.07
C LEU A 57 -6.28 -23.65 -9.08
N GLY A 58 -5.02 -23.34 -8.74
CA GLY A 58 -3.85 -23.57 -9.58
C GLY A 58 -3.93 -22.92 -10.97
N ASP A 59 -3.21 -23.51 -11.92
CA ASP A 59 -3.16 -23.04 -13.34
C ASP A 59 -4.45 -23.35 -14.13
N ASP A 60 -5.41 -24.05 -13.55
CA ASP A 60 -6.70 -24.29 -14.18
C ASP A 60 -7.48 -22.97 -14.18
N ALA A 61 -7.27 -22.23 -15.26
CA ALA A 61 -7.74 -20.87 -15.47
C ALA A 61 -9.16 -20.65 -14.94
N ALA A 62 -9.25 -19.95 -13.82
CA ALA A 62 -10.54 -19.54 -13.26
C ALA A 62 -11.31 -18.74 -14.32
N PRO A 63 -12.61 -19.00 -14.53
CA PRO A 63 -13.43 -18.15 -15.39
C PRO A 63 -13.30 -16.68 -14.97
N ALA A 64 -13.32 -15.74 -15.92
CA ALA A 64 -13.17 -14.30 -15.66
C ALA A 64 -14.05 -13.79 -14.51
N THR A 65 -15.26 -14.36 -14.36
CA THR A 65 -16.19 -14.03 -13.26
C THR A 65 -15.61 -14.36 -11.86
N ILE A 66 -14.82 -15.43 -11.74
CA ILE A 66 -14.17 -15.78 -10.47
C ILE A 66 -13.06 -14.78 -10.18
N THR A 67 -12.29 -14.42 -11.20
CA THR A 67 -11.23 -13.42 -11.08
C THR A 67 -11.78 -12.08 -10.60
N ASP A 68 -12.87 -11.59 -11.19
CA ASP A 68 -13.53 -10.33 -10.78
C ASP A 68 -14.01 -10.41 -9.32
N THR A 69 -14.66 -11.50 -8.93
CA THR A 69 -15.13 -11.70 -7.55
C THR A 69 -13.96 -11.75 -6.54
N MET A 70 -12.84 -12.37 -6.92
CA MET A 70 -11.65 -12.41 -6.09
C MET A 70 -11.04 -11.01 -5.94
N GLN A 71 -10.97 -10.24 -7.03
CA GLN A 71 -10.48 -8.86 -6.98
C GLN A 71 -11.34 -7.98 -6.06
N ASP A 72 -12.66 -8.07 -6.16
CA ASP A 72 -13.59 -7.29 -5.32
C ASP A 72 -13.45 -7.62 -3.81
N ARG A 73 -13.13 -8.88 -3.47
CA ARG A 73 -12.98 -9.30 -2.07
C ARG A 73 -11.61 -8.99 -1.50
N LEU A 74 -10.56 -9.08 -2.29
CA LEU A 74 -9.18 -8.99 -1.84
C LEU A 74 -8.88 -7.68 -1.10
N ALA A 75 -9.33 -6.56 -1.63
CA ALA A 75 -9.13 -5.26 -0.98
C ALA A 75 -9.77 -5.21 0.41
N GLY A 76 -10.98 -5.77 0.56
CA GLY A 76 -11.68 -5.83 1.84
C GLY A 76 -10.98 -6.73 2.86
N GLU A 77 -10.49 -7.89 2.44
CA GLU A 77 -9.75 -8.83 3.30
C GLU A 77 -8.39 -8.24 3.73
N LEU A 78 -7.64 -7.68 2.78
CA LEU A 78 -6.36 -7.02 3.09
C LEU A 78 -6.53 -5.86 4.08
N VAL A 79 -7.56 -5.03 3.90
CA VAL A 79 -7.79 -3.91 4.82
C VAL A 79 -8.23 -4.43 6.19
N ALA A 80 -8.99 -5.52 6.28
CA ALA A 80 -9.34 -6.13 7.56
C ALA A 80 -8.09 -6.61 8.31
N LEU A 81 -7.22 -7.37 7.66
CA LEU A 81 -5.94 -7.84 8.24
C LEU A 81 -5.05 -6.65 8.64
N LEU A 82 -4.92 -5.66 7.75
CA LEU A 82 -4.13 -4.46 8.03
C LEU A 82 -4.63 -3.71 9.27
N LEU A 83 -5.94 -3.59 9.46
CA LEU A 83 -6.50 -2.92 10.63
C LEU A 83 -6.27 -3.69 11.94
N ASP A 84 -6.25 -5.01 11.86
CA ASP A 84 -5.94 -5.87 13.01
C ASP A 84 -4.45 -5.74 13.40
N GLU A 85 -3.56 -5.49 12.43
CA GLU A 85 -2.12 -5.31 12.64
C GLU A 85 -1.73 -3.89 13.08
N ILE A 86 -2.55 -2.86 12.85
CA ILE A 86 -2.21 -1.49 13.25
C ILE A 86 -2.20 -1.35 14.77
N GLU A 87 -1.02 -1.10 15.35
CA GLU A 87 -0.81 -1.00 16.79
C GLU A 87 -1.57 0.15 17.45
N ALA A 88 -1.72 1.29 16.76
CA ALA A 88 -2.33 2.49 17.32
C ALA A 88 -3.26 3.22 16.33
N PRO A 89 -4.38 2.59 15.90
CA PRO A 89 -5.22 3.12 14.81
C PRO A 89 -5.88 4.48 15.13
N ASN A 90 -6.00 4.83 16.40
CA ASN A 90 -6.63 6.07 16.87
C ASN A 90 -5.63 7.17 17.25
N LYS A 91 -4.32 6.95 17.03
CA LYS A 91 -3.28 7.91 17.39
C LYS A 91 -2.84 8.70 16.16
N GLN A 92 -3.09 10.02 16.12
CA GLN A 92 -2.73 10.88 14.98
C GLN A 92 -1.21 11.00 14.76
N SER A 93 -0.38 10.90 15.81
CA SER A 93 1.08 10.88 15.70
C SER A 93 1.65 9.52 15.32
N HIS A 94 0.79 8.52 15.03
CA HIS A 94 1.20 7.22 14.51
C HIS A 94 1.19 7.22 12.99
N VAL A 95 2.30 6.80 12.40
CA VAL A 95 2.47 6.68 10.94
C VAL A 95 2.56 5.21 10.59
N VAL A 96 1.71 4.76 9.69
CA VAL A 96 1.74 3.41 9.12
C VAL A 96 2.23 3.51 7.68
N LEU A 97 3.35 2.87 7.38
CA LEU A 97 3.91 2.78 6.04
C LEU A 97 3.51 1.45 5.41
N LEU A 98 2.72 1.50 4.35
CA LEU A 98 2.34 0.32 3.57
C LEU A 98 3.33 0.13 2.44
N THR A 99 4.12 -0.94 2.49
CA THR A 99 5.14 -1.26 1.50
C THR A 99 4.73 -2.43 0.60
N HIS A 100 5.46 -2.66 -0.49
CA HIS A 100 5.24 -3.75 -1.44
C HIS A 100 3.86 -3.72 -2.11
N LEU A 101 3.35 -2.52 -2.42
CA LEU A 101 2.07 -2.35 -3.11
C LEU A 101 2.03 -3.05 -4.48
N GLY A 102 3.17 -3.15 -5.15
CA GLY A 102 3.31 -3.84 -6.42
C GLY A 102 2.97 -5.33 -6.37
N SER A 103 3.05 -5.97 -5.21
CA SER A 103 2.69 -7.38 -5.03
C SER A 103 1.20 -7.65 -5.25
N LEU A 104 0.36 -6.63 -5.11
CA LEU A 104 -1.08 -6.76 -5.33
C LEU A 104 -1.45 -6.89 -6.81
N TYR A 105 -0.55 -6.49 -7.72
CA TYR A 105 -0.78 -6.63 -9.15
C TYR A 105 -0.59 -8.09 -9.61
N PRO A 106 -1.49 -8.66 -10.45
CA PRO A 106 -2.70 -8.06 -11.04
C PRO A 106 -3.98 -8.31 -10.24
N PHE A 107 -3.89 -8.81 -9.01
CA PHE A 107 -5.03 -9.31 -8.22
C PHE A 107 -5.93 -8.21 -7.65
N SER A 108 -5.38 -7.04 -7.34
CA SER A 108 -6.13 -5.90 -6.86
C SER A 108 -5.57 -4.60 -7.42
N ARG A 109 -6.44 -3.61 -7.53
CA ARG A 109 -6.03 -2.25 -7.90
C ARG A 109 -5.70 -1.47 -6.63
N ALA A 110 -4.61 -0.70 -6.68
CA ALA A 110 -4.25 0.21 -5.58
C ALA A 110 -5.43 1.10 -5.16
N SER A 111 -6.30 1.40 -6.12
CA SER A 111 -7.52 2.17 -5.93
C SER A 111 -8.50 1.55 -4.95
N GLU A 112 -8.76 0.28 -5.10
CA GLU A 112 -9.71 -0.47 -4.27
C GLU A 112 -9.22 -0.54 -2.82
N LEU A 113 -7.92 -0.77 -2.63
CA LEU A 113 -7.29 -0.73 -1.31
C LEU A 113 -7.46 0.65 -0.65
N LEU A 114 -7.20 1.73 -1.39
CA LEU A 114 -7.29 3.09 -0.87
C LEU A 114 -8.73 3.50 -0.54
N ASP A 115 -9.69 3.13 -1.40
CA ASP A 115 -11.11 3.38 -1.17
C ASP A 115 -11.62 2.64 0.07
N GLU A 116 -11.17 1.41 0.29
CA GLU A 116 -11.55 0.65 1.47
C GLU A 116 -10.91 1.21 2.75
N LEU A 117 -9.64 1.64 2.70
CA LEU A 117 -8.98 2.31 3.82
C LEU A 117 -9.70 3.61 4.21
N ASP A 118 -10.14 4.42 3.23
CA ASP A 118 -10.88 5.65 3.49
C ASP A 118 -12.22 5.36 4.19
N ARG A 119 -12.93 4.33 3.75
CA ARG A 119 -14.20 3.91 4.38
C ARG A 119 -14.06 3.52 5.84
N ARG A 120 -12.91 2.98 6.25
CA ARG A 120 -12.64 2.53 7.63
C ARG A 120 -12.29 3.67 8.58
N ASN A 121 -12.07 4.88 8.07
CA ASN A 121 -11.82 6.10 8.87
C ASN A 121 -10.67 5.95 9.89
N VAL A 122 -9.54 5.41 9.46
CA VAL A 122 -8.34 5.26 10.29
C VAL A 122 -7.78 6.63 10.63
N GLN A 123 -7.47 6.88 11.92
CA GLN A 123 -6.93 8.17 12.38
C GLN A 123 -5.42 8.30 12.18
N SER A 124 -4.71 7.17 12.15
CA SER A 124 -3.27 7.14 11.88
C SER A 124 -2.97 7.64 10.46
N THR A 125 -1.82 8.28 10.30
CA THR A 125 -1.37 8.68 8.97
C THR A 125 -0.87 7.47 8.20
N ILE A 126 -1.55 7.13 7.10
CA ILE A 126 -1.11 6.05 6.21
C ILE A 126 -0.25 6.65 5.09
N GLY A 127 1.00 6.19 4.98
CA GLY A 127 1.95 6.55 3.94
C GLY A 127 2.18 5.39 2.96
N ILE A 128 2.07 5.64 1.66
CA ILE A 128 2.19 4.61 0.63
C ILE A 128 3.21 5.04 -0.42
N PRO A 129 4.38 4.39 -0.51
CA PRO A 129 5.23 4.50 -1.69
C PRO A 129 4.52 3.81 -2.87
N PHE A 130 4.05 4.61 -3.81
CA PHE A 130 3.23 4.15 -4.93
C PHE A 130 4.10 3.84 -6.15
N PRO A 131 4.24 2.58 -6.58
CA PRO A 131 5.03 2.20 -7.74
C PRO A 131 4.33 2.57 -9.04
N GLY A 132 4.45 3.84 -9.43
CA GLY A 132 3.78 4.38 -10.60
C GLY A 132 3.93 5.87 -10.72
N SER A 133 3.04 6.49 -11.47
CA SER A 133 2.99 7.93 -11.69
C SER A 133 1.61 8.48 -11.35
N ILE A 134 1.55 9.77 -11.09
CA ILE A 134 0.31 10.48 -10.81
C ILE A 134 0.16 11.59 -11.83
N TYR A 135 -0.94 11.58 -12.60
CA TYR A 135 -1.26 12.59 -13.61
C TYR A 135 -2.67 13.13 -13.37
N GLY A 136 -2.78 14.46 -13.14
CA GLY A 136 -4.07 15.11 -12.98
C GLY A 136 -4.93 14.54 -11.83
N GLY A 137 -4.30 14.01 -10.78
CA GLY A 137 -4.98 13.37 -9.67
C GLY A 137 -5.34 11.90 -9.91
N ASN A 138 -5.00 11.32 -11.07
CA ASN A 138 -5.20 9.91 -11.36
C ASN A 138 -3.91 9.13 -11.11
N LEU A 139 -4.05 7.98 -10.44
CA LEU A 139 -2.96 7.05 -10.22
C LEU A 139 -2.77 6.17 -11.46
N ASN A 140 -1.56 6.11 -12.00
CA ASN A 140 -1.19 5.19 -13.06
C ASN A 140 -0.29 4.12 -12.47
N PHE A 141 -0.84 2.91 -12.30
CA PHE A 141 -0.18 1.77 -11.65
C PHE A 141 0.26 0.77 -12.73
N PHE A 142 1.57 0.56 -12.88
CA PHE A 142 2.14 -0.30 -13.92
C PHE A 142 1.65 -0.02 -15.36
N GLY A 143 1.29 1.24 -15.67
CA GLY A 143 0.80 1.63 -16.99
C GLY A 143 -0.71 1.49 -17.20
N GLU A 144 -1.45 1.06 -16.19
CA GLU A 144 -2.91 1.04 -16.21
C GLU A 144 -3.47 2.33 -15.61
N ASP A 145 -4.31 3.03 -16.38
CA ASP A 145 -4.97 4.24 -15.91
C ASP A 145 -6.07 3.92 -14.90
N SER A 146 -5.91 4.44 -13.70
CA SER A 146 -7.00 4.47 -12.73
C SER A 146 -8.02 5.56 -13.12
N ARG A 147 -9.29 5.19 -13.15
CA ARG A 147 -10.40 6.12 -13.51
C ARG A 147 -10.87 6.99 -12.35
N ASN A 148 -10.36 6.82 -11.15
CA ASN A 148 -10.91 7.43 -9.96
C ASN A 148 -9.97 8.45 -9.34
N TYR A 149 -10.54 9.63 -9.02
CA TYR A 149 -9.93 10.65 -8.17
C TYR A 149 -9.84 10.09 -6.73
N TYR A 150 -8.65 10.15 -6.13
CA TYR A 150 -8.44 9.74 -4.73
C TYR A 150 -8.37 10.93 -3.80
N PRO A 151 -9.04 10.87 -2.64
CA PRO A 151 -8.91 11.87 -1.59
C PRO A 151 -7.56 11.75 -0.83
N ALA A 152 -6.56 11.10 -1.40
CA ALA A 152 -5.27 10.95 -0.77
C ALA A 152 -4.39 12.19 -0.95
N HIS A 153 -3.76 12.65 0.12
CA HIS A 153 -2.76 13.71 0.06
C HIS A 153 -1.55 13.20 -0.74
N GLN A 154 -1.31 13.83 -1.88
CA GLN A 154 -0.15 13.56 -2.71
C GLN A 154 1.03 14.38 -2.20
N ILE A 155 2.18 13.76 -2.02
CA ILE A 155 3.45 14.45 -1.81
C ILE A 155 4.01 14.81 -3.18
N ASP A 156 4.29 16.09 -3.38
CA ASP A 156 4.91 16.58 -4.62
C ASP A 156 6.33 16.03 -4.76
N GLY A 157 6.59 15.38 -5.87
CA GLY A 157 7.87 14.76 -6.17
C GLY A 157 7.75 13.25 -6.43
N THR A 158 8.82 12.69 -6.97
CA THR A 158 8.95 11.24 -7.21
C THR A 158 10.23 10.77 -6.54
N ILE A 159 10.17 9.65 -5.81
CA ILE A 159 11.38 9.03 -5.28
C ILE A 159 12.15 8.40 -6.43
N GLU A 160 13.36 8.88 -6.67
CA GLU A 160 14.28 8.42 -7.69
C GLU A 160 15.53 7.75 -7.07
N GLY A 161 16.29 7.02 -7.87
CA GLY A 161 17.49 6.32 -7.40
C GLY A 161 18.54 7.21 -6.74
N VAL A 162 18.56 8.52 -7.04
CA VAL A 162 19.44 9.50 -6.36
C VAL A 162 19.10 9.69 -4.88
N HIS A 163 17.84 9.49 -4.51
CA HIS A 163 17.36 9.62 -3.12
C HIS A 163 17.64 8.35 -2.28
N LEU A 164 18.13 7.28 -2.95
CA LEU A 164 18.36 5.98 -2.31
C LEU A 164 19.86 5.68 -2.07
N GLN A 165 20.73 6.66 -2.39
CA GLN A 165 22.18 6.54 -2.20
C GLN A 165 22.62 6.87 -0.79
#